data_66a0d8c1ae81f7f67c9d4eff2633e38f
#
_entry.id   66a0d8c1ae81f7f67c9d4eff2633e38f
#
_cell.length_a   1.000
_cell.length_b   1.000
_cell.length_c   1.000
_cell.angle_alpha   90.00
_cell.angle_beta   90.00
_cell.angle_gamma   90.00
#
_symmetry.space_group_name_H-M   'P 1'
#
loop_
_entity.id
_entity.type
_entity.pdbx_description
1 polymer ?
#
loop_
_entity_poly.entity_id
_entity_poly.type
_entity_poly.pdbx_seq_one_letter_code
_entity_poly.pdbx_strand_id
1 'polypeptide(L)'
;MGDKGYQTPEGRCIISEEVIATIASTAAVEVPGVAGMAPRIKDLRGLVGNSATKCVAVVNNESETIVDLYINLKAGVRIPDVAGEVQRVVKDEVQSMTGRPVTKVNVHIAGIVLEEKKEAENKEKAE
;
A
#
# COMPACT_ATOMS: atom_id res chain seq x y z
N MET A 1 -17.02 5.99 18.78
CA MET A 1 -16.38 5.98 18.51
C MET A 1 -15.89 4.93 17.97
N GLY A 2 -15.74 4.74 17.26
CA GLY A 2 -15.43 3.78 16.60
C GLY A 2 -14.52 2.88 17.13
N ASP A 3 -14.87 1.76 17.19
CA ASP A 3 -14.12 0.84 17.72
C ASP A 3 -13.32 0.28 16.65
N LYS A 4 -12.09 0.47 16.56
CA LYS A 4 -11.26 -0.01 15.52
C LYS A 4 -10.70 -1.36 15.75
N GLY A 5 -11.23 -2.10 16.67
CA GLY A 5 -10.74 -3.41 16.96
C GLY A 5 -11.84 -4.40 17.11
N TYR A 6 -11.57 -5.48 17.79
CA TYR A 6 -12.56 -6.50 18.06
C TYR A 6 -12.30 -7.09 19.42
N GLN A 7 -13.34 -7.66 19.96
CA GLN A 7 -13.28 -8.25 21.27
C GLN A 7 -12.69 -9.60 21.23
N THR A 8 -11.93 -9.92 22.23
CA THR A 8 -11.44 -11.27 22.43
C THR A 8 -11.82 -11.65 23.85
N PRO A 9 -11.71 -12.91 24.21
CA PRO A 9 -12.04 -13.30 25.56
C PRO A 9 -11.18 -12.62 26.60
N GLU A 10 -9.96 -12.25 26.23
CA GLU A 10 -9.06 -11.61 27.16
C GLU A 10 -9.10 -10.10 27.12
N GLY A 11 -9.93 -9.52 26.27
CA GLY A 11 -10.00 -8.07 26.18
C GLY A 11 -10.33 -7.64 24.77
N ARG A 12 -9.73 -6.55 24.35
CA ARG A 12 -9.97 -6.03 23.02
C ARG A 12 -8.68 -5.92 22.28
N CYS A 13 -8.74 -6.17 20.98
CA CYS A 13 -7.59 -6.01 20.13
C CYS A 13 -7.87 -4.82 19.23
N ILE A 14 -7.05 -3.78 19.34
CA ILE A 14 -7.25 -2.56 18.58
C ILE A 14 -6.11 -2.42 17.60
N ILE A 15 -6.45 -2.25 16.34
CA ILE A 15 -5.45 -2.18 15.28
C ILE A 15 -5.45 -0.76 14.73
N SER A 16 -4.31 -0.11 14.78
CA SER A 16 -4.23 1.26 14.34
C SER A 16 -4.19 1.35 12.82
N GLU A 17 -4.53 2.51 12.31
CA GLU A 17 -4.47 2.71 10.89
C GLU A 17 -3.06 2.59 10.36
N GLU A 18 -2.10 2.95 11.19
CA GLU A 18 -0.72 2.85 10.79
C GLU A 18 -0.32 1.39 10.56
N VAL A 19 -0.83 0.48 11.36
CA VAL A 19 -0.54 -0.93 11.17
C VAL A 19 -1.13 -1.40 9.85
N ILE A 20 -2.35 -0.98 9.56
CA ILE A 20 -2.98 -1.38 8.32
C ILE A 20 -2.22 -0.80 7.14
N ALA A 21 -1.75 0.43 7.25
CA ALA A 21 -0.99 1.05 6.18
C ALA A 21 0.31 0.29 5.93
N THR A 22 0.95 -0.17 6.99
CA THR A 22 2.20 -0.90 6.86
C THR A 22 1.96 -2.24 6.17
N ILE A 23 0.91 -2.94 6.56
CA ILE A 23 0.60 -4.21 5.93
C ILE A 23 0.30 -3.99 4.45
N ALA A 24 -0.49 -2.97 4.15
CA ALA A 24 -0.87 -2.71 2.78
C ALA A 24 0.33 -2.35 1.91
N SER A 25 1.21 -1.50 2.41
CA SER A 25 2.34 -1.09 1.61
C SER A 25 3.31 -2.25 1.39
N THR A 26 3.51 -3.07 2.40
CA THR A 26 4.39 -4.21 2.26
C THR A 26 3.84 -5.20 1.24
N ALA A 27 2.55 -5.42 1.27
CA ALA A 27 1.94 -6.35 0.33
C ALA A 27 2.01 -5.79 -1.09
N ALA A 28 1.77 -4.50 -1.24
CA ALA A 28 1.75 -3.89 -2.56
C ALA A 28 3.09 -3.96 -3.25
N VAL A 29 4.17 -3.72 -2.53
CA VAL A 29 5.47 -3.70 -3.19
C VAL A 29 5.94 -5.08 -3.61
N GLU A 30 5.29 -6.11 -3.12
CA GLU A 30 5.67 -7.44 -3.52
C GLU A 30 5.02 -7.88 -4.82
N VAL A 31 4.08 -7.11 -5.32
CA VAL A 31 3.41 -7.46 -6.56
C VAL A 31 4.33 -7.16 -7.74
N PRO A 32 4.52 -8.11 -8.63
CA PRO A 32 5.39 -7.87 -9.78
C PRO A 32 4.83 -6.71 -10.61
N GLY A 33 5.71 -5.82 -10.98
CA GLY A 33 5.32 -4.63 -11.74
C GLY A 33 5.25 -3.38 -10.91
N VAL A 34 5.23 -3.51 -9.60
CA VAL A 34 5.20 -2.34 -8.73
C VAL A 34 6.64 -1.92 -8.47
N ALA A 35 6.95 -0.67 -8.80
CA ALA A 35 8.30 -0.17 -8.61
C ALA A 35 8.53 0.30 -7.17
N GLY A 36 7.46 0.70 -6.52
CA GLY A 36 7.58 1.14 -5.14
C GLY A 36 6.39 1.98 -4.76
N MET A 37 6.39 2.45 -3.53
CA MET A 37 5.32 3.31 -3.07
C MET A 37 5.66 4.75 -3.40
N ALA A 38 4.64 5.56 -3.52
CA ALA A 38 4.82 6.97 -3.81
C ALA A 38 4.16 7.78 -2.73
N PRO A 39 4.75 8.88 -2.29
CA PRO A 39 4.13 9.67 -1.25
C PRO A 39 2.94 10.44 -1.80
N ARG A 40 1.97 10.69 -0.94
CA ARG A 40 0.85 11.52 -1.32
C ARG A 40 1.36 12.95 -1.41
N ILE A 41 1.02 13.60 -2.45
CA ILE A 41 1.55 14.90 -2.71
C ILE A 41 1.34 15.91 -1.66
N LYS A 42 0.19 15.96 -1.08
CA LYS A 42 -0.09 16.94 -0.13
C LYS A 42 0.63 16.73 1.16
N ASP A 43 1.34 15.66 1.33
CA ASP A 43 2.01 15.41 2.56
C ASP A 43 3.50 15.63 2.46
N LEU A 44 3.94 16.33 1.46
CA LEU A 44 5.35 16.51 1.29
C LEU A 44 6.01 17.23 2.44
N ARG A 45 5.31 18.17 3.03
CA ARG A 45 5.89 18.87 4.11
C ARG A 45 5.99 18.05 5.33
N GLY A 46 5.19 17.06 5.48
CA GLY A 46 5.21 16.27 6.66
C GLY A 46 5.97 15.00 6.51
N LEU A 47 7.12 15.05 5.92
CA LEU A 47 7.85 13.84 5.69
C LEU A 47 8.48 13.22 6.89
N VAL A 48 8.26 13.76 8.03
CA VAL A 48 8.73 13.14 9.22
C VAL A 48 7.74 12.10 9.60
N GLY A 49 8.08 11.10 10.24
CA GLY A 49 7.17 10.11 10.73
C GLY A 49 7.14 8.88 9.89
N ASN A 50 6.12 8.09 10.05
CA ASN A 50 6.05 6.79 9.44
C ASN A 50 5.84 6.89 7.95
N SER A 51 6.73 6.29 7.18
CA SER A 51 6.64 6.42 5.75
C SER A 51 5.46 5.64 5.18
N ALA A 52 4.98 4.63 5.85
CA ALA A 52 3.84 3.90 5.35
C ALA A 52 2.61 4.79 5.28
N THR A 53 2.42 5.64 6.26
CA THR A 53 1.25 6.49 6.26
C THR A 53 1.37 7.63 5.28
N LYS A 54 2.56 7.86 4.73
CA LYS A 54 2.70 8.88 3.72
C LYS A 54 2.35 8.38 2.35
N CYS A 55 2.30 7.07 2.19
CA CYS A 55 1.99 6.46 0.91
C CYS A 55 0.64 5.78 0.90
N VAL A 56 0.03 5.61 2.04
CA VAL A 56 -1.21 4.88 2.16
C VAL A 56 -2.16 5.64 3.06
N ALA A 57 -3.38 5.83 2.63
CA ALA A 57 -4.40 6.43 3.46
C ALA A 57 -5.39 5.35 3.83
N VAL A 58 -5.76 5.28 5.07
CA VAL A 58 -6.66 4.25 5.56
C VAL A 58 -7.85 4.90 6.24
N VAL A 59 -9.04 4.46 5.88
CA VAL A 59 -10.24 4.83 6.58
C VAL A 59 -10.72 3.56 7.24
N ASN A 60 -10.72 3.54 8.55
CA ASN A 60 -11.04 2.32 9.28
C ASN A 60 -12.07 2.66 10.34
N ASN A 61 -13.31 2.33 10.08
CA ASN A 61 -14.36 2.60 11.05
C ASN A 61 -15.15 1.32 11.26
N GLU A 62 -16.24 1.42 11.98
CA GLU A 62 -16.96 0.23 12.33
C GLU A 62 -17.52 -0.52 11.19
N SER A 63 -17.92 0.16 10.16
CA SER A 63 -18.59 -0.51 9.08
C SER A 63 -17.70 -0.80 7.91
N GLU A 64 -16.56 -0.15 7.80
CA GLU A 64 -15.76 -0.42 6.63
C GLU A 64 -14.31 -0.05 6.81
N THR A 65 -13.48 -0.65 6.00
CA THR A 65 -12.07 -0.35 5.96
C THR A 65 -11.74 -0.09 4.50
N ILE A 66 -11.26 1.10 4.21
CA ILE A 66 -10.91 1.49 2.86
C ILE A 66 -9.45 1.86 2.86
N VAL A 67 -8.73 1.32 1.90
CA VAL A 67 -7.30 1.54 1.80
C VAL A 67 -7.00 2.23 0.48
N ASP A 68 -6.35 3.38 0.52
CA ASP A 68 -5.92 4.07 -0.68
C ASP A 68 -4.42 3.99 -0.76
N LEU A 69 -3.91 3.44 -1.84
CA LEU A 69 -2.47 3.28 -2.01
C LEU A 69 -1.98 4.16 -3.14
N TYR A 70 -0.80 4.73 -2.95
CA TYR A 70 -0.17 5.54 -3.98
C TYR A 70 1.12 4.83 -4.36
N ILE A 71 1.20 4.36 -5.58
CA ILE A 71 2.33 3.54 -6.00
C ILE A 71 2.89 3.99 -7.33
N ASN A 72 4.11 3.58 -7.59
CA ASN A 72 4.74 3.76 -8.88
C ASN A 72 4.87 2.40 -9.52
N LEU A 73 4.71 2.33 -10.81
CA LEU A 73 4.82 1.09 -11.55
C LEU A 73 6.04 1.10 -12.43
N LYS A 74 6.51 -0.08 -12.79
CA LYS A 74 7.62 -0.19 -13.70
C LYS A 74 7.14 0.05 -15.11
N ALA A 75 8.01 0.61 -15.95
CA ALA A 75 7.64 0.83 -17.32
C ALA A 75 7.44 -0.52 -18.01
N GLY A 76 6.52 -0.54 -18.92
CA GLY A 76 6.27 -1.75 -19.70
C GLY A 76 5.21 -2.67 -19.18
N VAL A 77 4.67 -2.41 -18.01
CA VAL A 77 3.64 -3.28 -17.47
C VAL A 77 2.26 -2.76 -17.88
N ARG A 78 1.28 -3.62 -17.83
CA ARG A 78 -0.08 -3.22 -18.09
C ARG A 78 -0.68 -2.72 -16.80
N ILE A 79 -0.99 -1.44 -16.77
CA ILE A 79 -1.48 -0.82 -15.55
C ILE A 79 -2.70 -1.50 -14.96
N PRO A 80 -3.74 -1.79 -15.74
CA PRO A 80 -4.92 -2.41 -15.14
C PRO A 80 -4.62 -3.77 -14.52
N ASP A 81 -3.73 -4.53 -15.12
CA ASP A 81 -3.42 -5.85 -14.61
C ASP A 81 -2.67 -5.75 -13.28
N VAL A 82 -1.69 -4.86 -13.22
CA VAL A 82 -0.92 -4.73 -12.01
C VAL A 82 -1.78 -4.13 -10.90
N ALA A 83 -2.59 -3.13 -11.25
CA ALA A 83 -3.45 -2.51 -10.26
C ALA A 83 -4.45 -3.52 -9.70
N GLY A 84 -5.00 -4.36 -10.54
CA GLY A 84 -5.94 -5.37 -10.07
C GLY A 84 -5.28 -6.36 -9.14
N GLU A 85 -4.04 -6.72 -9.46
CA GLU A 85 -3.34 -7.66 -8.61
C GLU A 85 -3.01 -7.02 -7.28
N VAL A 86 -2.64 -5.75 -7.28
CA VAL A 86 -2.36 -5.04 -6.05
C VAL A 86 -3.62 -5.01 -5.18
N GLN A 87 -4.77 -4.73 -5.79
CA GLN A 87 -6.00 -4.70 -5.04
C GLN A 87 -6.28 -6.04 -4.39
N ARG A 88 -6.08 -7.11 -5.13
CA ARG A 88 -6.35 -8.43 -4.61
C ARG A 88 -5.40 -8.81 -3.48
N VAL A 89 -4.12 -8.58 -3.71
CA VAL A 89 -3.11 -8.99 -2.74
C VAL A 89 -3.22 -8.17 -1.45
N VAL A 90 -3.45 -6.87 -1.59
CA VAL A 90 -3.55 -6.02 -0.42
C VAL A 90 -4.79 -6.38 0.38
N LYS A 91 -5.91 -6.61 -0.30
CA LYS A 91 -7.11 -6.96 0.39
C LYS A 91 -6.93 -8.26 1.15
N ASP A 92 -6.37 -9.27 0.50
CA ASP A 92 -6.18 -10.55 1.13
C ASP A 92 -5.24 -10.45 2.33
N GLU A 93 -4.17 -9.72 2.18
CA GLU A 93 -3.19 -9.64 3.23
C GLU A 93 -3.74 -8.88 4.44
N VAL A 94 -4.40 -7.77 4.20
CA VAL A 94 -4.95 -7.00 5.30
C VAL A 94 -6.03 -7.80 6.02
N GLN A 95 -6.90 -8.46 5.26
CA GLN A 95 -7.94 -9.26 5.88
C GLN A 95 -7.38 -10.41 6.67
N SER A 96 -6.35 -11.06 6.15
CA SER A 96 -5.75 -12.18 6.84
C SER A 96 -5.10 -11.77 8.12
N MET A 97 -4.39 -10.67 8.11
CA MET A 97 -3.64 -10.29 9.28
C MET A 97 -4.48 -9.59 10.34
N THR A 98 -5.49 -8.84 9.91
CA THR A 98 -6.27 -8.09 10.88
C THR A 98 -7.56 -8.78 11.28
N GLY A 99 -8.01 -9.73 10.48
CA GLY A 99 -9.27 -10.38 10.77
C GLY A 99 -10.47 -9.52 10.44
N ARG A 100 -10.28 -8.40 9.75
CA ARG A 100 -11.37 -7.51 9.43
C ARG A 100 -11.56 -7.43 7.94
N PRO A 101 -12.78 -7.28 7.47
CA PRO A 101 -13.01 -7.20 6.04
C PRO A 101 -12.56 -5.85 5.51
N VAL A 102 -11.98 -5.87 4.34
CA VAL A 102 -11.58 -4.65 3.67
C VAL A 102 -12.63 -4.37 2.61
N THR A 103 -13.26 -3.22 2.69
CA THR A 103 -14.34 -2.89 1.81
C THR A 103 -13.84 -2.48 0.44
N LYS A 104 -12.80 -1.68 0.40
CA LYS A 104 -12.26 -1.21 -0.85
C LYS A 104 -10.77 -1.01 -0.79
N VAL A 105 -10.11 -1.25 -1.90
CA VAL A 105 -8.70 -0.94 -2.04
C VAL A 105 -8.61 -0.09 -3.30
N ASN A 106 -8.26 1.17 -3.14
CA ASN A 106 -8.13 2.08 -4.27
C ASN A 106 -6.65 2.27 -4.56
N VAL A 107 -6.27 2.11 -5.80
CA VAL A 107 -4.87 2.20 -6.19
C VAL A 107 -4.68 3.43 -7.06
N HIS A 108 -3.81 4.31 -6.63
CA HIS A 108 -3.50 5.51 -7.38
C HIS A 108 -2.12 5.33 -7.99
N ILE A 109 -2.02 5.40 -9.29
CA ILE A 109 -0.76 5.21 -9.97
C ILE A 109 -0.13 6.59 -10.09
N ALA A 110 0.88 6.83 -9.28
CA ALA A 110 1.48 8.15 -9.20
C ALA A 110 2.56 8.37 -10.25
N GLY A 111 3.19 7.31 -10.71
CA GLY A 111 4.23 7.50 -11.71
C GLY A 111 4.69 6.19 -12.29
N ILE A 112 5.50 6.30 -13.32
CA ILE A 112 6.08 5.15 -13.99
C ILE A 112 7.59 5.30 -13.89
N VAL A 113 8.26 4.27 -13.45
CA VAL A 113 9.70 4.28 -13.27
C VAL A 113 10.36 3.56 -14.43
N LEU A 114 11.29 4.23 -15.06
CA LEU A 114 11.98 3.63 -16.19
C LEU A 114 13.17 2.83 -15.73
N GLU A 115 12.88 1.81 -14.97
CA GLU A 115 13.86 1.02 -14.36
C GLU A 115 14.77 0.32 -15.26
N GLU A 116 14.28 -0.16 -16.35
CA GLU A 116 15.06 -0.81 -17.27
C GLU A 116 16.13 0.02 -17.79
N LYS A 117 15.91 1.28 -18.04
CA LYS A 117 16.84 2.17 -18.51
C LYS A 117 17.93 2.33 -17.52
N LYS A 118 17.61 2.42 -16.27
CA LYS A 118 18.57 2.55 -15.26
C LYS A 118 19.43 1.35 -15.13
N GLU A 119 18.86 0.22 -15.27
CA GLU A 119 19.62 -0.99 -15.20
C GLU A 119 20.57 -1.09 -16.33
N ALA A 120 20.17 -0.69 -17.49
CA ALA A 120 21.03 -0.75 -18.62
C ALA A 120 22.23 0.13 -18.41
N GLU A 121 22.01 1.29 -17.85
CA GLU A 121 23.09 2.16 -17.59
C GLU A 121 24.03 1.57 -16.60
N ASN A 122 23.52 0.96 -15.61
CA ASN A 122 24.35 0.36 -14.62
C ASN A 122 25.18 -0.73 -15.19
N LYS A 123 24.65 -1.51 -16.08
CA LYS A 123 25.37 -2.54 -16.67
C LYS A 123 26.48 -2.00 -17.48
N GLU A 124 26.25 -0.95 -18.16
CA GLU A 124 27.26 -0.33 -18.93
C GLU A 124 28.35 0.15 -18.08
N LYS A 125 28.06 0.73 -16.97
CA LYS A 125 29.06 1.21 -16.13
C LYS A 125 29.86 0.11 -15.57
N ALA A 126 29.28 -1.00 -15.36
CA ALA A 126 29.96 -2.10 -14.81
C ALA A 126 30.97 -2.64 -15.78
N GLU A 127 30.82 -2.40 -17.00
CA GLU A 127 31.78 -2.85 -17.93
C GLU A 127 32.95 -2.01 -17.92
#